data_eb9eea19d896403a019c9a05f861a796
#
_entry.id   eb9eea19d896403a019c9a05f861a796
#
_cell.length_a   1.000
_cell.length_b   1.000
_cell.length_c   1.000
_cell.angle_alpha   90.00
_cell.angle_beta   90.00
_cell.angle_gamma   90.00
#
_symmetry.space_group_name_H-M   'P 1'
#
loop_
_entity.id
_entity.type
_entity.pdbx_description
1 polymer ?
#
loop_
_entity_poly.entity_id
_entity_poly.type
_entity_poly.pdbx_seq_one_letter_code
_entity_poly.pdbx_strand_id
1 'polypeptide(L)'
;MIWEELRDDLRDDLIFYDLQAVDYKEVLQSMGDAMIQAGYGEEGFTEAVLEREKDYPTGLDIDGIGVAIPHADADHVKKEGIAISILKDPVEFGAMGEQKSMISVKIVIMFTVAGSGKQIDRLLQILNVLRDEEILKGLLSAQSKEEIRTAIQKREQAF
;
A
#
# COMPACT_ATOMS: atom_id res chain seq x y z
N MET A 1 17.86 -3.14 4.41
CA MET A 1 16.66 -3.82 4.96
C MET A 1 15.42 -3.07 4.50
N ILE A 2 14.36 -3.78 4.32
CA ILE A 2 13.08 -3.19 3.87
C ILE A 2 12.65 -2.01 4.76
N TRP A 3 12.95 -2.10 6.04
CA TRP A 3 12.55 -1.09 7.00
C TRP A 3 13.10 0.31 6.66
N GLU A 4 14.39 0.37 6.36
CA GLU A 4 15.03 1.62 5.95
C GLU A 4 14.50 2.10 4.61
N GLU A 5 14.28 1.17 3.69
CA GLU A 5 13.70 1.49 2.39
C GLU A 5 12.31 2.08 2.52
N LEU A 6 11.46 1.49 3.37
CA LEU A 6 10.11 2.00 3.61
C LEU A 6 10.14 3.43 4.15
N ARG A 7 11.01 3.69 5.11
CA ARG A 7 11.13 5.02 5.72
C ARG A 7 11.63 6.04 4.72
N ASP A 8 12.69 5.69 3.98
CA ASP A 8 13.34 6.63 3.07
C ASP A 8 12.52 6.88 1.80
N ASP A 9 11.69 5.90 1.41
CA ASP A 9 10.85 6.00 0.22
C ASP A 9 9.52 6.70 0.49
N LEU A 10 9.17 6.99 1.73
CA LEU A 10 7.91 7.63 2.07
C LEU A 10 7.96 9.15 1.85
N ARG A 11 7.62 9.56 0.64
CA ARG A 11 7.54 10.97 0.26
C ARG A 11 6.19 11.55 0.67
N ASP A 12 6.17 12.84 0.98
CA ASP A 12 4.93 13.53 1.34
C ASP A 12 3.83 13.37 0.31
N ASP A 13 4.18 13.41 -0.97
CA ASP A 13 3.20 13.30 -2.06
C ASP A 13 2.71 11.87 -2.27
N LEU A 14 3.27 10.89 -1.56
CA LEU A 14 2.86 9.50 -1.60
C LEU A 14 2.31 9.00 -0.27
N ILE A 15 2.03 9.91 0.64
CA ILE A 15 1.33 9.62 1.89
C ILE A 15 -0.03 10.28 1.83
N PHE A 16 -1.08 9.47 1.98
CA PHE A 16 -2.46 9.94 1.94
C PHE A 16 -3.10 9.70 3.29
N TYR A 17 -3.26 10.76 4.04
CA TYR A 17 -3.99 10.74 5.29
C TYR A 17 -5.45 11.06 4.99
N ASP A 18 -6.35 10.26 5.55
CA ASP A 18 -7.80 10.51 5.46
C ASP A 18 -8.33 10.53 4.03
N LEU A 19 -7.82 9.63 3.17
CA LEU A 19 -8.26 9.53 1.79
C LEU A 19 -9.71 9.08 1.72
N GLN A 20 -10.53 9.81 0.97
CA GLN A 20 -11.93 9.48 0.74
C GLN A 20 -12.09 8.80 -0.61
N ALA A 21 -12.80 7.70 -0.66
CA ALA A 21 -13.11 7.01 -1.89
C ALA A 21 -14.38 6.18 -1.71
N VAL A 22 -15.17 6.05 -2.76
CA VAL A 22 -16.41 5.27 -2.70
C VAL A 22 -16.17 3.79 -2.97
N ASP A 23 -15.09 3.44 -3.68
CA ASP A 23 -14.75 2.06 -3.97
C ASP A 23 -13.24 1.90 -4.16
N TYR A 24 -12.80 0.64 -4.31
CA TYR A 24 -11.38 0.35 -4.46
C TYR A 24 -10.79 0.95 -5.73
N LYS A 25 -11.59 1.12 -6.76
CA LYS A 25 -11.11 1.69 -8.02
C LYS A 25 -10.68 3.14 -7.84
N GLU A 26 -11.44 3.91 -7.07
CA GLU A 26 -11.06 5.30 -6.76
C GLU A 26 -9.78 5.38 -5.94
N VAL A 27 -9.62 4.45 -4.98
CA VAL A 27 -8.40 4.38 -4.18
C VAL A 27 -7.20 4.14 -5.10
N LEU A 28 -7.29 3.14 -5.97
CA LEU A 28 -6.20 2.78 -6.88
C LEU A 28 -5.92 3.88 -7.90
N GLN A 29 -6.97 4.56 -8.37
CA GLN A 29 -6.81 5.68 -9.28
C GLN A 29 -6.01 6.81 -8.63
N SER A 30 -6.39 7.21 -7.43
CA SER A 30 -5.72 8.30 -6.71
C SER A 30 -4.27 7.96 -6.41
N MET A 31 -4.02 6.77 -5.89
CA MET A 31 -2.66 6.37 -5.52
C MET A 31 -1.80 6.06 -6.74
N GLY A 32 -2.37 5.40 -7.75
CA GLY A 32 -1.65 5.07 -8.97
C GLY A 32 -1.22 6.32 -9.73
N ASP A 33 -2.11 7.27 -9.88
CA ASP A 33 -1.80 8.52 -10.57
C ASP A 33 -0.73 9.32 -9.82
N ALA A 34 -0.76 9.28 -8.48
CA ALA A 34 0.28 9.93 -7.68
C ALA A 34 1.64 9.27 -7.89
N MET A 35 1.67 7.93 -8.00
CA MET A 35 2.91 7.21 -8.29
C MET A 35 3.47 7.55 -9.66
N ILE A 36 2.61 7.71 -10.67
CA ILE A 36 3.02 8.15 -12.01
C ILE A 36 3.60 9.56 -11.93
N GLN A 37 2.89 10.46 -11.28
CA GLN A 37 3.31 11.86 -11.18
C GLN A 37 4.63 12.01 -10.43
N ALA A 38 4.87 11.18 -9.43
CA ALA A 38 6.10 11.21 -8.64
C ALA A 38 7.28 10.52 -9.36
N GLY A 39 7.04 9.89 -10.51
CA GLY A 39 8.09 9.28 -11.31
C GLY A 39 8.38 7.81 -11.02
N TYR A 40 7.50 7.13 -10.30
CA TYR A 40 7.68 5.71 -9.96
C TYR A 40 6.97 4.78 -10.94
N GLY A 41 5.86 5.21 -11.52
CA GLY A 41 5.10 4.41 -12.49
C GLY A 41 5.19 4.96 -13.89
N GLU A 42 5.11 4.06 -14.87
CA GLU A 42 4.97 4.43 -16.28
C GLU A 42 3.55 4.92 -16.53
N GLU A 43 3.31 5.51 -17.71
CA GLU A 43 2.01 6.07 -18.06
C GLU A 43 0.84 5.11 -17.88
N GLY A 44 1.02 3.83 -18.13
CA GLY A 44 -0.05 2.83 -17.99
C GLY A 44 -0.10 2.15 -16.62
N PHE A 45 0.61 2.67 -15.63
CA PHE A 45 0.71 2.03 -14.32
C PHE A 45 -0.64 1.88 -13.61
N THR A 46 -1.42 2.95 -13.56
CA THR A 46 -2.73 2.91 -12.86
C THR A 46 -3.65 1.86 -13.45
N GLU A 47 -3.76 1.80 -14.77
CA GLU A 47 -4.59 0.81 -15.45
C GLU A 47 -4.10 -0.60 -15.18
N ALA A 48 -2.79 -0.80 -15.14
CA ALA A 48 -2.20 -2.11 -14.85
C ALA A 48 -2.51 -2.56 -13.43
N VAL A 49 -2.44 -1.64 -12.46
CA VAL A 49 -2.80 -1.94 -11.06
C VAL A 49 -4.28 -2.31 -10.96
N LEU A 50 -5.15 -1.54 -11.61
CA LEU A 50 -6.59 -1.81 -11.62
C LEU A 50 -6.89 -3.19 -12.19
N GLU A 51 -6.28 -3.52 -13.31
CA GLU A 51 -6.48 -4.81 -13.98
C GLU A 51 -5.99 -5.97 -13.10
N ARG A 52 -4.81 -5.79 -12.48
CA ARG A 52 -4.26 -6.83 -11.62
C ARG A 52 -5.09 -7.04 -10.36
N GLU A 53 -5.57 -5.96 -9.74
CA GLU A 53 -6.38 -6.06 -8.52
C GLU A 53 -7.69 -6.77 -8.79
N LYS A 54 -8.25 -6.60 -9.98
CA LYS A 54 -9.47 -7.28 -10.40
C LYS A 54 -9.26 -8.79 -10.48
N ASP A 55 -8.14 -9.23 -11.06
CA ASP A 55 -7.85 -10.65 -11.28
C ASP A 55 -7.16 -11.30 -10.08
N TYR A 56 -6.34 -10.55 -9.36
CA TYR A 56 -5.54 -11.02 -8.23
C TYR A 56 -5.68 -10.03 -7.08
N PRO A 57 -6.80 -10.10 -6.34
CA PRO A 57 -7.04 -9.14 -5.25
C PRO A 57 -6.00 -9.24 -4.13
N THR A 58 -5.77 -8.13 -3.45
CA THR A 58 -4.73 -8.06 -2.41
C THR A 58 -5.26 -7.72 -1.02
N GLY A 59 -6.56 -7.78 -0.80
CA GLY A 59 -7.14 -7.50 0.52
C GLY A 59 -6.81 -8.60 1.52
N LEU A 60 -6.36 -8.20 2.70
CA LEU A 60 -5.99 -9.10 3.78
C LEU A 60 -6.50 -8.58 5.12
N ASP A 61 -6.89 -9.51 6.00
CA ASP A 61 -7.23 -9.19 7.38
C ASP A 61 -6.01 -9.50 8.24
N ILE A 62 -5.45 -8.48 8.89
CA ILE A 62 -4.32 -8.64 9.81
C ILE A 62 -4.82 -8.24 11.19
N ASP A 63 -5.06 -9.21 12.05
CA ASP A 63 -5.53 -9.01 13.42
C ASP A 63 -6.81 -8.14 13.50
N GLY A 64 -7.72 -8.36 12.57
CA GLY A 64 -8.98 -7.62 12.51
C GLY A 64 -8.93 -6.33 11.73
N ILE A 65 -7.78 -5.98 11.16
CA ILE A 65 -7.60 -4.74 10.40
C ILE A 65 -7.44 -5.09 8.93
N GLY A 66 -8.29 -4.53 8.07
CA GLY A 66 -8.22 -4.76 6.64
C GLY A 66 -7.12 -3.93 5.99
N VAL A 67 -6.26 -4.61 5.23
CA VAL A 67 -5.14 -4.00 4.52
C VAL A 67 -5.17 -4.46 3.08
N ALA A 68 -4.78 -3.61 2.14
CA ALA A 68 -4.58 -4.01 0.74
C ALA A 68 -3.19 -3.60 0.29
N ILE A 69 -2.59 -4.42 -0.60
CA ILE A 69 -1.22 -4.20 -1.06
C ILE A 69 -1.20 -4.26 -2.60
N PRO A 70 -1.83 -3.28 -3.27
CA PRO A 70 -1.92 -3.28 -4.73
C PRO A 70 -0.58 -2.98 -5.38
N HIS A 71 -0.36 -3.57 -6.57
CA HIS A 71 0.86 -3.36 -7.35
C HIS A 71 0.63 -3.77 -8.81
N ALA A 72 1.62 -3.53 -9.65
CA ALA A 72 1.61 -3.94 -11.04
C ALA A 72 2.93 -4.63 -11.39
N ASP A 73 2.96 -5.24 -12.58
CA ASP A 73 4.17 -5.89 -13.06
C ASP A 73 5.28 -4.86 -13.36
N ALA A 74 6.52 -5.34 -13.36
CA ALA A 74 7.69 -4.49 -13.54
C ALA A 74 7.67 -3.69 -14.84
N ASP A 75 6.98 -4.17 -15.88
CA ASP A 75 6.87 -3.50 -17.17
C ASP A 75 6.25 -2.10 -17.06
N HIS A 76 5.49 -1.85 -16.00
CA HIS A 76 4.80 -0.59 -15.81
C HIS A 76 5.48 0.29 -14.76
N VAL A 77 6.70 -0.04 -14.37
CA VAL A 77 7.41 0.60 -13.27
C VAL A 77 8.67 1.31 -13.76
N LYS A 78 8.87 2.57 -13.33
CA LYS A 78 10.10 3.32 -13.62
C LYS A 78 11.14 3.12 -12.54
N LYS A 79 10.73 3.16 -11.27
CA LYS A 79 11.64 2.93 -10.15
C LYS A 79 10.87 2.39 -8.94
N GLU A 80 11.60 1.84 -8.00
CA GLU A 80 11.00 1.25 -6.79
C GLU A 80 10.58 2.32 -5.80
N GLY A 81 9.40 2.14 -5.24
CA GLY A 81 8.86 3.05 -4.26
C GLY A 81 7.59 2.52 -3.61
N ILE A 82 7.07 3.31 -2.69
CA ILE A 82 5.91 2.95 -1.88
C ILE A 82 5.02 4.17 -1.70
N ALA A 83 3.70 3.94 -1.79
CA ALA A 83 2.69 4.91 -1.39
C ALA A 83 1.83 4.29 -0.31
N ILE A 84 1.45 5.06 0.69
CA ILE A 84 0.61 4.56 1.77
C ILE A 84 -0.61 5.47 1.93
N SER A 85 -1.76 4.85 2.17
CA SER A 85 -3.01 5.57 2.39
C SER A 85 -3.72 5.02 3.60
N ILE A 86 -4.20 5.93 4.46
CA ILE A 86 -5.14 5.59 5.51
C ILE A 86 -6.48 6.15 5.03
N LEU A 87 -7.45 5.25 4.83
CA LEU A 87 -8.75 5.64 4.29
C LEU A 87 -9.62 6.28 5.37
N LYS A 88 -10.35 7.32 5.01
CA LYS A 88 -11.27 7.95 5.94
C LYS A 88 -12.34 6.97 6.39
N ASP A 89 -12.97 6.32 5.44
CA ASP A 89 -13.94 5.26 5.69
C ASP A 89 -13.42 3.97 5.04
N PRO A 90 -13.68 2.80 5.65
CA PRO A 90 -13.23 1.56 5.04
C PRO A 90 -13.81 1.35 3.65
N VAL A 91 -13.02 0.75 2.77
CA VAL A 91 -13.42 0.45 1.40
C VAL A 91 -13.24 -1.04 1.17
N GLU A 92 -14.19 -1.68 0.51
CA GLU A 92 -14.11 -3.11 0.22
C GLU A 92 -13.14 -3.40 -0.92
N PHE A 93 -12.22 -4.31 -0.66
CA PHE A 93 -11.32 -4.89 -1.66
C PHE A 93 -11.58 -6.40 -1.70
N GLY A 94 -11.32 -7.01 -2.85
CA GLY A 94 -11.35 -8.47 -2.93
C GLY A 94 -10.30 -9.08 -2.01
N ALA A 95 -10.61 -10.24 -1.43
CA ALA A 95 -9.70 -10.95 -0.53
C ALA A 95 -8.64 -11.71 -1.32
N MET A 96 -7.39 -11.62 -0.87
CA MET A 96 -6.29 -12.32 -1.51
C MET A 96 -6.50 -13.84 -1.42
N GLY A 97 -6.46 -14.51 -2.57
CA GLY A 97 -6.60 -15.95 -2.63
C GLY A 97 -8.02 -16.48 -2.46
N GLU A 98 -9.00 -15.62 -2.24
CA GLU A 98 -10.40 -16.04 -2.04
C GLU A 98 -11.32 -15.25 -2.96
N GLN A 99 -11.60 -15.79 -4.14
CA GLN A 99 -12.33 -15.13 -5.21
C GLN A 99 -13.72 -14.74 -4.79
N LYS A 100 -14.40 -14.37 -4.26
CA LYS A 100 -15.76 -13.96 -3.91
C LYS A 100 -15.87 -13.42 -2.50
N SER A 101 -14.75 -13.40 -1.78
CA SER A 101 -14.73 -12.80 -0.46
C SER A 101 -14.24 -11.35 -0.55
N MET A 102 -14.74 -10.52 0.35
CA MET A 102 -14.36 -9.10 0.40
C MET A 102 -13.79 -8.78 1.78
N ILE A 103 -12.84 -7.87 1.79
CA ILE A 103 -12.21 -7.37 3.02
C ILE A 103 -12.51 -5.88 3.13
N SER A 104 -12.95 -5.44 4.30
CA SER A 104 -13.15 -4.04 4.60
C SER A 104 -11.78 -3.41 4.92
N VAL A 105 -11.23 -2.65 4.00
CA VAL A 105 -9.84 -2.18 4.04
C VAL A 105 -9.77 -0.76 4.59
N LYS A 106 -8.84 -0.54 5.51
CA LYS A 106 -8.57 0.78 6.10
C LYS A 106 -7.20 1.30 5.72
N ILE A 107 -6.23 0.42 5.46
CA ILE A 107 -4.86 0.79 5.11
C ILE A 107 -4.51 0.21 3.75
N VAL A 108 -4.01 1.05 2.85
CA VAL A 108 -3.58 0.61 1.52
C VAL A 108 -2.11 0.97 1.33
N ILE A 109 -1.29 -0.02 0.98
CA ILE A 109 0.11 0.20 0.66
C ILE A 109 0.33 -0.25 -0.78
N MET A 110 0.56 0.71 -1.67
CA MET A 110 0.86 0.46 -3.07
C MET A 110 2.36 0.50 -3.26
N PHE A 111 2.91 -0.45 -3.99
CA PHE A 111 4.35 -0.48 -4.19
C PHE A 111 4.73 -0.75 -5.63
N THR A 112 5.96 -0.38 -5.98
CA THR A 112 6.55 -0.65 -7.29
C THR A 112 7.87 -1.39 -7.09
N VAL A 113 8.12 -2.39 -7.95
CA VAL A 113 9.39 -3.11 -7.98
C VAL A 113 9.87 -3.16 -9.43
N ALA A 114 11.17 -2.97 -9.63
CA ALA A 114 11.74 -2.85 -10.96
C ALA A 114 12.19 -4.18 -11.55
N GLY A 115 12.30 -5.25 -10.77
CA GLY A 115 12.78 -6.54 -11.25
C GLY A 115 11.68 -7.57 -11.38
N SER A 116 11.72 -8.38 -12.43
CA SER A 116 10.79 -9.49 -12.60
C SER A 116 10.94 -10.45 -11.41
N GLY A 117 9.81 -10.88 -10.84
CA GLY A 117 9.80 -11.81 -9.71
C GLY A 117 10.05 -11.20 -8.34
N LYS A 118 10.35 -9.91 -8.26
CA LYS A 118 10.59 -9.24 -6.99
C LYS A 118 9.31 -8.83 -6.27
N GLN A 119 8.17 -8.90 -6.94
CA GLN A 119 6.89 -8.50 -6.36
C GLN A 119 6.56 -9.32 -5.11
N ILE A 120 6.78 -10.64 -5.16
CA ILE A 120 6.49 -11.53 -4.03
C ILE A 120 7.39 -11.19 -2.84
N ASP A 121 8.67 -10.96 -3.09
CA ASP A 121 9.62 -10.60 -2.03
C ASP A 121 9.22 -9.31 -1.35
N ARG A 122 8.87 -8.28 -2.11
CA ARG A 122 8.44 -6.99 -1.56
C ARG A 122 7.13 -7.14 -0.79
N LEU A 123 6.20 -7.90 -1.34
CA LEU A 123 4.92 -8.17 -0.67
C LEU A 123 5.15 -8.79 0.71
N LEU A 124 6.00 -9.83 0.79
CA LEU A 124 6.29 -10.50 2.05
C LEU A 124 6.99 -9.57 3.05
N GLN A 125 7.88 -8.71 2.58
CA GLN A 125 8.55 -7.73 3.41
C GLN A 125 7.55 -6.73 4.00
N ILE A 126 6.63 -6.23 3.20
CA ILE A 126 5.60 -5.30 3.66
C ILE A 126 4.69 -5.98 4.69
N LEU A 127 4.26 -7.22 4.41
CA LEU A 127 3.44 -7.97 5.34
C LEU A 127 4.15 -8.19 6.67
N ASN A 128 5.45 -8.46 6.65
CA ASN A 128 6.22 -8.64 7.87
C ASN A 128 6.23 -7.38 8.74
N VAL A 129 6.31 -6.21 8.10
CA VAL A 129 6.22 -4.93 8.82
C VAL A 129 4.83 -4.74 9.42
N LEU A 130 3.79 -5.03 8.66
CA LEU A 130 2.41 -4.85 9.11
C LEU A 130 1.98 -5.83 10.19
N ARG A 131 2.70 -6.93 10.38
CA ARG A 131 2.44 -7.85 11.49
C ARG A 131 2.85 -7.29 12.83
N ASP A 132 3.62 -6.22 12.84
CA ASP A 132 3.96 -5.52 14.07
C ASP A 132 2.74 -4.76 14.56
N GLU A 133 2.20 -5.19 15.69
CA GLU A 133 0.95 -4.64 16.23
C GLU A 133 1.03 -3.16 16.51
N GLU A 134 2.17 -2.68 17.00
CA GLU A 134 2.35 -1.25 17.30
C GLU A 134 2.33 -0.41 16.04
N ILE A 135 2.96 -0.88 14.96
CA ILE A 135 2.95 -0.19 13.69
C ILE A 135 1.53 -0.10 13.17
N LEU A 136 0.83 -1.23 13.15
CA LEU A 136 -0.53 -1.30 12.62
C LEU A 136 -1.48 -0.38 13.39
N LYS A 137 -1.42 -0.42 14.72
CA LYS A 137 -2.24 0.46 15.56
C LYS A 137 -1.87 1.93 15.36
N GLY A 138 -0.59 2.22 15.24
CA GLY A 138 -0.12 3.59 15.01
C GLY A 138 -0.61 4.15 13.68
N LEU A 139 -0.62 3.32 12.63
CA LEU A 139 -1.15 3.73 11.33
C LEU A 139 -2.64 4.02 11.41
N LEU A 140 -3.40 3.17 12.10
CA LEU A 140 -4.85 3.36 12.23
C LEU A 140 -5.20 4.62 13.01
N SER A 141 -4.42 4.98 14.02
CA SER A 141 -4.69 6.14 14.84
C SER A 141 -4.04 7.41 14.32
N ALA A 142 -3.27 7.35 13.24
CA ALA A 142 -2.59 8.51 12.68
C ALA A 142 -3.61 9.55 12.19
N GLN A 143 -3.34 10.82 12.51
CA GLN A 143 -4.18 11.95 12.11
C GLN A 143 -3.42 12.95 11.24
N SER A 144 -2.25 12.56 10.73
CA SER A 144 -1.43 13.40 9.87
C SER A 144 -0.41 12.53 9.14
N LYS A 145 0.19 13.09 8.09
CA LYS A 145 1.29 12.41 7.38
C LYS A 145 2.46 12.17 8.31
N GLU A 146 2.74 13.10 9.20
CA GLU A 146 3.83 12.98 10.16
C GLU A 146 3.61 11.83 11.13
N GLU A 147 2.38 11.64 11.59
CA GLU A 147 2.07 10.53 12.49
C GLU A 147 2.18 9.19 11.77
N ILE A 148 1.88 9.14 10.47
CA ILE A 148 2.08 7.92 9.66
C ILE A 148 3.57 7.58 9.64
N ARG A 149 4.43 8.55 9.38
CA ARG A 149 5.89 8.34 9.40
C ARG A 149 6.35 7.87 10.77
N THR A 150 5.88 8.52 11.83
CA THR A 150 6.25 8.17 13.20
C THR A 150 5.86 6.73 13.53
N ALA A 151 4.68 6.29 13.11
CA ALA A 151 4.23 4.92 13.34
C ALA A 151 5.18 3.90 12.72
N ILE A 152 5.64 4.17 11.50
CA ILE A 152 6.58 3.28 10.81
C ILE A 152 7.96 3.32 11.48
N GLN A 153 8.41 4.48 11.93
CA GLN A 153 9.71 4.64 12.57
C GLN A 153 9.82 3.99 13.95
N LYS A 154 8.70 3.75 14.63
CA LYS A 154 8.70 3.14 15.96
C LYS A 154 9.43 1.80 16.02
N ARG A 155 9.34 1.00 14.98
CA ARG A 155 10.01 -0.31 14.97
C ARG A 155 11.53 -0.17 15.00
N GLU A 156 12.06 0.85 14.35
CA GLU A 156 13.50 1.11 14.32
C GLU A 156 14.03 1.39 15.72
N GLN A 157 13.24 2.05 16.56
CA GLN A 157 13.63 2.38 17.93
C GLN A 157 13.53 1.20 18.88
N ALA A 158 12.83 0.13 18.50
CA ALA A 158 12.66 -1.05 19.35
C ALA A 158 13.86 -2.02 19.27
N PHE A 159 14.78 -1.77 18.36
CA PHE A 159 15.99 -2.56 18.17
C PHE A 159 17.24 -1.69 18.47
#